data_5fe93cdfbe18244a30e0f468a27b4179
#
_entry.id   5fe93cdfbe18244a30e0f468a27b4179
#
_cell.length_a   1.000
_cell.length_b   1.000
_cell.length_c   1.000
_cell.angle_alpha   90.00
_cell.angle_beta   90.00
_cell.angle_gamma   90.00
#
_symmetry.space_group_name_H-M   'P 1'
#
loop_
_entity.id
_entity.type
_entity.pdbx_description
1 polymer ?
#
loop_
_entity_poly.entity_id
_entity_poly.type
_entity_poly.pdbx_seq_one_letter_code
_entity_poly.pdbx_strand_id
1 'polypeptide(L)'
;MIVRYNNTKVPDRKIFMRNNKILRKKYLLLPLCFFFLLLHICMISVYAGQENSTSGPELSVPSAVLMEAETGQFVYAKDKDTRRSPASVTKIMTLILIFDHLHAGDISLTDPVTTSAHAKSMGGSQVFLEEGEIQTVETLIKCIVIASGNDASVAMAEFISGSEQEFVAQMNLRADRLGMKNTHFIDCCGLTDSDEHYTTANDIAIMSRELIVKYPEILDYSSIWMETIIHETSQGIKEFGLTNTNRLIRTYPGCRGLKTGSTSKAGFCLSATAERNSLKLISVVMAAPDYKARLKDAAALLDYGFSRCSIYEDNTPESLPAIPVKRGLHRSAAVQYGKTFRYLSTDGTKITTVNKKYIHPASVNAPVKKGEKAGEIIYFSGQKELGRIPVIYSESIRIR
;
A
#
# COMPACT_ATOMS: atom_id res chain seq x y z
N MET A 1 8.75 -49.33 87.52
CA MET A 1 9.59 -49.20 86.33
C MET A 1 9.64 -47.75 85.96
N ILE A 2 10.82 -47.11 86.09
CA ILE A 2 11.04 -45.67 86.17
C ILE A 2 11.10 -45.07 84.77
N VAL A 3 10.33 -44.06 84.50
CA VAL A 3 10.45 -43.25 83.26
C VAL A 3 10.90 -41.83 83.62
N ARG A 4 12.07 -41.46 83.13
CA ARG A 4 12.73 -40.17 83.36
C ARG A 4 12.08 -39.06 82.52
N TYR A 5 11.87 -37.88 83.15
CA TYR A 5 11.53 -36.65 82.50
C TYR A 5 12.76 -36.03 81.81
N ASN A 6 12.64 -35.60 80.58
CA ASN A 6 13.64 -34.78 79.91
C ASN A 6 13.17 -33.32 79.79
N ASN A 7 13.98 -32.43 80.25
CA ASN A 7 13.83 -30.96 80.25
C ASN A 7 13.77 -30.38 78.84
N THR A 8 12.71 -29.67 78.56
CA THR A 8 12.66 -28.79 77.38
C THR A 8 13.13 -27.40 77.72
N LYS A 9 14.17 -26.92 77.05
CA LYS A 9 14.72 -25.57 77.14
C LYS A 9 13.71 -24.55 76.59
N VAL A 10 13.49 -23.48 77.37
CA VAL A 10 12.69 -22.30 76.99
C VAL A 10 13.50 -21.47 75.93
N PRO A 11 12.97 -21.09 74.79
CA PRO A 11 13.70 -20.29 73.81
C PRO A 11 13.82 -18.83 74.28
N ASP A 12 15.03 -18.26 74.04
CA ASP A 12 15.45 -16.95 74.42
C ASP A 12 14.53 -15.82 73.83
N ARG A 13 13.94 -14.99 74.69
CA ARG A 13 13.02 -13.90 74.32
C ARG A 13 13.64 -12.85 73.36
N LYS A 14 14.96 -12.78 73.28
CA LYS A 14 15.65 -11.83 72.36
C LYS A 14 15.59 -12.26 70.88
N ILE A 15 15.54 -13.53 70.58
CA ILE A 15 15.43 -14.04 69.20
C ILE A 15 14.04 -13.82 68.65
N PHE A 16 13.00 -13.92 69.47
CA PHE A 16 11.61 -13.71 69.05
C PHE A 16 11.29 -12.23 68.66
N MET A 17 11.87 -11.28 69.36
CA MET A 17 11.69 -9.84 69.02
C MET A 17 12.42 -9.39 67.79
N ARG A 18 13.53 -10.05 67.45
CA ARG A 18 14.31 -9.74 66.23
C ARG A 18 13.62 -10.25 64.98
N ASN A 19 13.02 -11.41 65.01
CA ASN A 19 12.25 -11.99 63.88
C ASN A 19 10.94 -11.20 63.59
N ASN A 20 10.26 -10.68 64.59
CA ASN A 20 9.06 -9.88 64.38
C ASN A 20 9.32 -8.48 63.72
N LYS A 21 10.53 -7.89 63.91
CA LYS A 21 10.92 -6.64 63.24
C LYS A 21 11.23 -6.89 61.75
N ILE A 22 11.84 -8.01 61.44
CA ILE A 22 12.11 -8.39 60.03
C ILE A 22 10.85 -8.74 59.27
N LEU A 23 9.93 -9.44 59.90
CA LEU A 23 8.61 -9.74 59.30
C LEU A 23 7.77 -8.48 59.06
N ARG A 24 7.73 -7.53 60.05
CA ARG A 24 7.00 -6.28 59.85
C ARG A 24 7.57 -5.39 58.75
N LYS A 25 8.87 -5.39 58.49
CA LYS A 25 9.47 -4.69 57.34
C LYS A 25 9.16 -5.36 56.00
N LYS A 26 9.07 -6.67 55.93
CA LYS A 26 8.67 -7.40 54.72
C LYS A 26 7.21 -7.15 54.32
N TYR A 27 6.29 -7.06 55.29
CA TYR A 27 4.89 -6.76 55.02
C TYR A 27 4.61 -5.29 54.70
N LEU A 28 5.49 -4.37 55.04
CA LEU A 28 5.37 -2.96 54.70
C LEU A 28 5.85 -2.64 53.28
N LEU A 29 6.80 -3.44 52.73
CA LEU A 29 7.30 -3.32 51.36
C LEU A 29 6.36 -3.91 50.30
N LEU A 30 5.56 -4.92 50.64
CA LEU A 30 4.67 -5.58 49.71
C LEU A 30 3.56 -4.65 49.17
N PRO A 31 2.82 -3.87 50.01
CA PRO A 31 1.82 -2.93 49.49
C PRO A 31 2.44 -1.76 48.74
N LEU A 32 3.66 -1.34 49.05
CA LEU A 32 4.35 -0.29 48.33
C LEU A 32 4.75 -0.75 46.91
N CYS A 33 5.26 -1.96 46.76
CA CYS A 33 5.55 -2.54 45.43
C CYS A 33 4.27 -2.75 44.60
N PHE A 34 3.16 -3.15 45.25
CA PHE A 34 1.87 -3.31 44.56
C PHE A 34 1.27 -1.97 44.15
N PHE A 35 1.47 -0.91 44.94
CA PHE A 35 1.05 0.44 44.61
C PHE A 35 1.85 1.02 43.43
N PHE A 36 3.17 0.79 43.36
CA PHE A 36 3.99 1.17 42.22
C PHE A 36 3.66 0.36 40.97
N LEU A 37 3.33 -0.92 41.11
CA LEU A 37 2.89 -1.77 39.99
C LEU A 37 1.53 -1.29 39.43
N LEU A 38 0.57 -0.94 40.30
CA LEU A 38 -0.71 -0.35 39.90
C LEU A 38 -0.55 1.03 39.24
N LEU A 39 0.37 1.88 39.75
CA LEU A 39 0.70 3.17 39.13
C LEU A 39 1.32 2.99 37.74
N HIS A 40 2.18 2.00 37.54
CA HIS A 40 2.76 1.66 36.23
C HIS A 40 1.68 1.14 35.25
N ILE A 41 0.77 0.29 35.73
CA ILE A 41 -0.36 -0.22 34.92
C ILE A 41 -1.30 0.92 34.52
N CYS A 42 -1.61 1.85 35.44
CA CYS A 42 -2.38 3.06 35.12
C CYS A 42 -1.65 3.99 34.12
N MET A 43 -0.33 4.17 34.25
CA MET A 43 0.43 4.99 33.31
C MET A 43 0.49 4.36 31.92
N ILE A 44 0.61 3.03 31.81
CA ILE A 44 0.58 2.31 30.52
C ILE A 44 -0.82 2.45 29.89
N SER A 45 -1.90 2.39 30.66
CA SER A 45 -3.25 2.57 30.15
C SER A 45 -3.54 4.00 29.66
N VAL A 46 -2.88 5.02 30.22
CA VAL A 46 -3.01 6.44 29.79
C VAL A 46 -2.22 6.69 28.50
N TYR A 47 -1.11 5.97 28.24
CA TYR A 47 -0.35 6.09 26.99
C TYR A 47 -0.99 5.32 25.81
N ALA A 48 -1.85 4.32 26.07
CA ALA A 48 -2.58 3.59 25.03
C ALA A 48 -3.84 4.31 24.51
N GLY A 49 -4.19 5.48 25.02
CA GLY A 49 -5.47 6.14 24.78
C GLY A 49 -5.43 7.53 24.14
N GLN A 50 -4.30 7.98 23.57
CA GLN A 50 -4.33 9.13 22.65
C GLN A 50 -4.24 8.65 21.20
N GLU A 51 -5.27 7.91 20.74
CA GLU A 51 -5.71 8.11 19.36
C GLU A 51 -6.16 9.57 19.26
N ASN A 52 -5.36 10.39 18.58
CA ASN A 52 -5.83 11.69 18.09
C ASN A 52 -7.05 11.41 17.22
N SER A 53 -8.23 11.50 17.78
CA SER A 53 -9.49 11.49 17.06
C SER A 53 -9.62 12.79 16.27
N THR A 54 -8.80 12.98 15.26
CA THR A 54 -9.20 13.83 14.15
C THR A 54 -10.30 13.06 13.46
N SER A 55 -11.53 13.46 13.70
CA SER A 55 -12.70 12.86 13.09
C SER A 55 -12.48 12.76 11.58
N GLY A 56 -12.27 11.52 11.11
CA GLY A 56 -12.17 11.23 9.67
C GLY A 56 -13.52 11.52 9.00
N PRO A 57 -13.61 11.38 7.68
CA PRO A 57 -14.87 11.57 6.99
C PRO A 57 -15.90 10.55 7.47
N GLU A 58 -17.14 10.98 7.60
CA GLU A 58 -18.27 10.09 7.89
C GLU A 58 -18.55 9.24 6.63
N LEU A 59 -18.36 7.93 6.75
CA LEU A 59 -18.51 6.97 5.66
C LEU A 59 -19.59 5.96 5.98
N SER A 60 -20.46 5.69 4.99
CA SER A 60 -21.49 4.66 5.08
C SER A 60 -20.95 3.24 4.81
N VAL A 61 -19.81 3.14 4.14
CA VAL A 61 -19.18 1.85 3.83
C VAL A 61 -18.54 1.21 5.06
N PRO A 62 -18.59 -0.14 5.18
CA PRO A 62 -18.01 -0.85 6.33
C PRO A 62 -16.48 -0.92 6.29
N SER A 63 -15.84 -0.93 5.11
CA SER A 63 -14.38 -0.97 4.99
C SER A 63 -13.90 0.07 3.99
N ALA A 64 -12.88 0.84 4.39
CA ALA A 64 -12.31 1.88 3.55
C ALA A 64 -10.87 2.20 3.92
N VAL A 65 -10.09 2.64 2.92
CA VAL A 65 -8.76 3.23 3.11
C VAL A 65 -8.54 4.39 2.17
N LEU A 66 -7.67 5.30 2.61
CA LEU A 66 -7.06 6.32 1.77
C LEU A 66 -5.55 6.20 1.90
N MET A 67 -4.86 6.08 0.77
CA MET A 67 -3.40 5.93 0.70
C MET A 67 -2.81 7.00 -0.21
N GLU A 68 -1.65 7.57 0.17
CA GLU A 68 -0.85 8.36 -0.77
C GLU A 68 0.01 7.41 -1.62
N ALA A 69 -0.08 7.56 -2.95
CA ALA A 69 0.40 6.54 -3.88
C ALA A 69 1.93 6.40 -3.89
N GLU A 70 2.68 7.49 -3.83
CA GLU A 70 4.14 7.44 -3.98
C GLU A 70 4.81 6.85 -2.73
N THR A 71 4.40 7.30 -1.54
CA THR A 71 4.97 6.84 -0.27
C THR A 71 4.36 5.51 0.20
N GLY A 72 3.14 5.18 -0.24
CA GLY A 72 2.36 4.07 0.29
C GLY A 72 1.81 4.31 1.70
N GLN A 73 1.87 5.55 2.20
CA GLN A 73 1.39 5.88 3.54
C GLN A 73 -0.13 5.95 3.58
N PHE A 74 -0.72 5.27 4.57
CA PHE A 74 -2.15 5.41 4.86
C PHE A 74 -2.45 6.75 5.50
N VAL A 75 -3.45 7.46 4.94
CA VAL A 75 -3.97 8.74 5.43
C VAL A 75 -5.25 8.50 6.26
N TYR A 76 -6.02 7.48 5.90
CA TYR A 76 -7.23 7.05 6.60
C TYR A 76 -7.41 5.55 6.49
N ALA A 77 -7.97 4.93 7.52
CA ALA A 77 -8.32 3.52 7.53
C ALA A 77 -9.56 3.26 8.40
N LYS A 78 -10.48 2.43 7.88
CA LYS A 78 -11.66 1.91 8.56
C LYS A 78 -11.78 0.43 8.20
N ASP A 79 -11.73 -0.46 9.19
CA ASP A 79 -11.82 -1.92 9.02
C ASP A 79 -11.04 -2.44 7.79
N LYS A 80 -9.81 -1.92 7.64
CA LYS A 80 -9.01 -2.07 6.42
C LYS A 80 -8.57 -3.51 6.12
N ASP A 81 -8.48 -4.35 7.15
CA ASP A 81 -7.98 -5.73 7.06
C ASP A 81 -9.11 -6.79 7.10
N THR A 82 -10.38 -6.36 7.11
CA THR A 82 -11.53 -7.27 7.05
C THR A 82 -11.66 -7.86 5.65
N ARG A 83 -11.63 -9.21 5.56
CA ARG A 83 -11.79 -9.95 4.31
C ARG A 83 -13.19 -9.78 3.76
N ARG A 84 -13.28 -9.44 2.48
CA ARG A 84 -14.53 -9.23 1.74
C ARG A 84 -14.36 -9.66 0.30
N SER A 85 -15.46 -10.01 -0.37
CA SER A 85 -15.46 -10.26 -1.81
C SER A 85 -15.11 -8.96 -2.56
N PRO A 86 -14.14 -8.96 -3.49
CA PRO A 86 -13.74 -7.78 -4.26
C PRO A 86 -14.64 -7.50 -5.47
N ALA A 87 -15.43 -8.48 -5.91
CA ALA A 87 -16.05 -8.43 -7.24
C ALA A 87 -15.02 -8.07 -8.33
N SER A 88 -15.41 -7.31 -9.35
CA SER A 88 -14.51 -6.93 -10.46
C SER A 88 -13.33 -6.01 -10.09
N VAL A 89 -13.16 -5.62 -8.81
CA VAL A 89 -11.89 -5.00 -8.35
C VAL A 89 -10.73 -5.99 -8.46
N THR A 90 -11.00 -7.29 -8.48
CA THR A 90 -10.07 -8.38 -8.84
C THR A 90 -9.25 -8.08 -10.09
N LYS A 91 -9.87 -7.44 -11.10
CA LYS A 91 -9.22 -7.11 -12.38
C LYS A 91 -8.04 -6.15 -12.26
N ILE A 92 -7.83 -5.51 -11.12
CA ILE A 92 -6.59 -4.76 -10.86
C ILE A 92 -5.39 -5.73 -10.87
N MET A 93 -5.50 -6.91 -10.26
CA MET A 93 -4.45 -7.92 -10.30
C MET A 93 -4.29 -8.50 -11.70
N THR A 94 -5.37 -8.72 -12.42
CA THR A 94 -5.34 -9.13 -13.83
C THR A 94 -4.56 -8.13 -14.68
N LEU A 95 -4.83 -6.85 -14.52
CA LEU A 95 -4.09 -5.77 -15.20
C LEU A 95 -2.62 -5.73 -14.79
N ILE A 96 -2.29 -5.93 -13.50
CA ILE A 96 -0.89 -6.01 -13.05
C ILE A 96 -0.14 -7.09 -13.82
N LEU A 97 -0.70 -8.30 -13.94
CA LEU A 97 -0.03 -9.38 -14.67
C LEU A 97 0.10 -9.07 -16.17
N ILE A 98 -0.92 -8.48 -16.79
CA ILE A 98 -0.83 -8.04 -18.18
C ILE A 98 0.33 -7.05 -18.37
N PHE A 99 0.43 -6.04 -17.49
CA PHE A 99 1.51 -5.05 -17.55
C PHE A 99 2.87 -5.62 -17.12
N ASP A 100 2.92 -6.62 -16.21
CA ASP A 100 4.16 -7.34 -15.89
C ASP A 100 4.72 -8.00 -17.17
N HIS A 101 3.89 -8.65 -17.99
CA HIS A 101 4.31 -9.31 -19.25
C HIS A 101 4.61 -8.30 -20.36
N LEU A 102 3.87 -7.19 -20.47
CA LEU A 102 4.19 -6.09 -21.40
C LEU A 102 5.58 -5.50 -21.13
N HIS A 103 5.89 -5.20 -19.87
CA HIS A 103 7.18 -4.63 -19.48
C HIS A 103 8.35 -5.64 -19.51
N ALA A 104 8.05 -6.93 -19.39
CA ALA A 104 9.04 -8.00 -19.62
C ALA A 104 9.36 -8.19 -21.11
N GLY A 105 8.50 -7.70 -22.00
CA GLY A 105 8.62 -7.91 -23.44
C GLY A 105 8.11 -9.28 -23.91
N ASP A 106 7.37 -9.99 -23.05
CA ASP A 106 6.78 -11.29 -23.37
C ASP A 106 5.59 -11.13 -24.33
N ILE A 107 4.89 -10.01 -24.25
CA ILE A 107 3.77 -9.62 -25.12
C ILE A 107 3.90 -8.15 -25.54
N SER A 108 3.20 -7.78 -26.62
CA SER A 108 3.11 -6.41 -27.11
C SER A 108 1.65 -5.94 -27.19
N LEU A 109 1.42 -4.62 -27.21
CA LEU A 109 0.07 -4.05 -27.30
C LEU A 109 -0.66 -4.44 -28.59
N THR A 110 0.09 -4.79 -29.66
CA THR A 110 -0.46 -5.14 -30.98
C THR A 110 -0.64 -6.64 -31.19
N ASP A 111 -0.24 -7.48 -30.21
CA ASP A 111 -0.34 -8.93 -30.36
C ASP A 111 -1.81 -9.35 -30.48
N PRO A 112 -2.12 -10.29 -31.41
CA PRO A 112 -3.46 -10.80 -31.60
C PRO A 112 -3.81 -11.83 -30.52
N VAL A 113 -4.95 -11.63 -29.88
CA VAL A 113 -5.50 -12.55 -28.87
C VAL A 113 -6.79 -13.14 -29.42
N THR A 114 -6.82 -14.46 -29.53
CA THR A 114 -8.01 -15.19 -29.99
C THR A 114 -8.92 -15.52 -28.83
N THR A 115 -10.19 -15.19 -28.93
CA THR A 115 -11.22 -15.47 -27.91
C THR A 115 -11.58 -16.97 -27.94
N SER A 116 -11.44 -17.64 -26.81
CA SER A 116 -11.84 -19.04 -26.64
C SER A 116 -13.35 -19.20 -26.41
N ALA A 117 -13.85 -20.44 -26.51
CA ALA A 117 -15.18 -20.78 -26.10
C ALA A 117 -15.47 -20.48 -24.63
N HIS A 118 -14.45 -20.66 -23.75
CA HIS A 118 -14.55 -20.33 -22.34
C HIS A 118 -14.66 -18.83 -22.11
N ALA A 119 -13.78 -18.02 -22.69
CA ALA A 119 -13.85 -16.56 -22.60
C ALA A 119 -15.21 -16.02 -23.10
N LYS A 120 -15.71 -16.51 -24.25
CA LYS A 120 -17.05 -16.17 -24.78
C LYS A 120 -18.18 -16.53 -23.81
N SER A 121 -18.06 -17.64 -23.08
CA SER A 121 -19.11 -18.14 -22.17
C SER A 121 -19.28 -17.34 -20.90
N MET A 122 -18.37 -16.38 -20.61
CA MET A 122 -18.38 -15.63 -19.37
C MET A 122 -19.65 -14.81 -19.22
N GLY A 123 -20.19 -14.83 -17.99
CA GLY A 123 -21.35 -14.02 -17.59
C GLY A 123 -20.96 -12.67 -16.99
N GLY A 124 -21.94 -11.94 -16.48
CA GLY A 124 -21.77 -10.64 -15.83
C GLY A 124 -21.45 -9.51 -16.79
N SER A 125 -20.44 -8.67 -16.46
CA SER A 125 -20.02 -7.59 -17.37
C SER A 125 -19.23 -8.16 -18.53
N GLN A 126 -19.67 -7.88 -19.75
CA GLN A 126 -19.09 -8.41 -20.99
C GLN A 126 -18.95 -7.30 -22.03
N VAL A 127 -18.05 -7.51 -22.97
CA VAL A 127 -17.98 -6.76 -24.23
C VAL A 127 -18.45 -7.60 -25.41
N PHE A 128 -18.96 -8.82 -25.13
CA PHE A 128 -19.58 -9.74 -26.08
C PHE A 128 -18.64 -10.24 -27.17
N LEU A 129 -17.43 -10.62 -26.78
CA LEU A 129 -16.48 -11.28 -27.68
C LEU A 129 -17.04 -12.60 -28.19
N GLU A 130 -16.87 -12.86 -29.49
CA GLU A 130 -17.28 -14.12 -30.11
C GLU A 130 -16.12 -15.13 -30.13
N GLU A 131 -16.46 -16.43 -30.09
CA GLU A 131 -15.46 -17.50 -30.21
C GLU A 131 -14.72 -17.40 -31.54
N GLY A 132 -13.39 -17.44 -31.48
CA GLY A 132 -12.51 -17.26 -32.64
C GLY A 132 -12.32 -15.80 -33.05
N GLU A 133 -13.00 -14.85 -32.43
CA GLU A 133 -12.73 -13.41 -32.62
C GLU A 133 -11.33 -13.05 -32.16
N ILE A 134 -10.65 -12.21 -32.93
CA ILE A 134 -9.30 -11.75 -32.63
C ILE A 134 -9.36 -10.26 -32.27
N GLN A 135 -8.82 -9.92 -31.10
CA GLN A 135 -8.62 -8.55 -30.63
C GLN A 135 -7.15 -8.32 -30.27
N THR A 136 -6.70 -7.08 -30.27
CA THR A 136 -5.35 -6.77 -29.80
C THR A 136 -5.30 -6.73 -28.27
N VAL A 137 -4.12 -6.97 -27.69
CA VAL A 137 -3.86 -6.80 -26.24
C VAL A 137 -4.33 -5.42 -25.77
N GLU A 138 -4.05 -4.35 -26.54
CA GLU A 138 -4.49 -2.99 -26.20
C GLU A 138 -6.02 -2.86 -26.14
N THR A 139 -6.72 -3.42 -27.12
CA THR A 139 -8.19 -3.43 -27.14
C THR A 139 -8.75 -4.15 -25.93
N LEU A 140 -8.18 -5.31 -25.56
CA LEU A 140 -8.63 -6.07 -24.41
C LEU A 140 -8.32 -5.35 -23.08
N ILE A 141 -7.20 -4.64 -22.95
CA ILE A 141 -6.94 -3.76 -21.79
C ILE A 141 -8.06 -2.71 -21.67
N LYS A 142 -8.44 -2.05 -22.77
CA LYS A 142 -9.55 -1.09 -22.79
C LYS A 142 -10.87 -1.75 -22.37
N CYS A 143 -11.18 -2.93 -22.88
CA CYS A 143 -12.36 -3.70 -22.49
C CYS A 143 -12.40 -4.02 -20.99
N ILE A 144 -11.26 -4.41 -20.41
CA ILE A 144 -11.12 -4.77 -18.99
C ILE A 144 -11.29 -3.54 -18.10
N VAL A 145 -10.59 -2.45 -18.41
CA VAL A 145 -10.52 -1.30 -17.50
C VAL A 145 -11.74 -0.39 -17.62
N ILE A 146 -12.26 -0.18 -18.84
CA ILE A 146 -13.39 0.72 -19.10
C ILE A 146 -14.73 0.03 -18.80
N ALA A 147 -15.02 -1.07 -19.51
CA ALA A 147 -16.30 -1.77 -19.43
C ALA A 147 -16.31 -2.93 -18.43
N SER A 148 -15.17 -3.25 -17.84
CA SER A 148 -15.06 -4.37 -16.88
C SER A 148 -15.31 -5.75 -17.50
N GLY A 149 -14.98 -5.96 -18.80
CA GLY A 149 -15.24 -7.19 -19.55
C GLY A 149 -14.65 -8.43 -18.87
N ASN A 150 -15.51 -9.39 -18.50
CA ASN A 150 -15.09 -10.67 -17.95
C ASN A 150 -14.51 -11.56 -19.06
N ASP A 151 -15.17 -11.58 -20.23
CA ASP A 151 -14.72 -12.20 -21.45
C ASP A 151 -13.32 -11.76 -21.88
N ALA A 152 -13.08 -10.45 -21.91
CA ALA A 152 -11.77 -9.87 -22.19
C ALA A 152 -10.72 -10.26 -21.11
N SER A 153 -11.11 -10.37 -19.85
CA SER A 153 -10.20 -10.76 -18.76
C SER A 153 -9.74 -12.22 -18.91
N VAL A 154 -10.68 -13.11 -19.22
CA VAL A 154 -10.41 -14.54 -19.44
C VAL A 154 -9.58 -14.74 -20.72
N ALA A 155 -9.93 -14.04 -21.82
CA ALA A 155 -9.14 -14.11 -23.06
C ALA A 155 -7.67 -13.71 -22.82
N MET A 156 -7.42 -12.64 -22.06
CA MET A 156 -6.05 -12.23 -21.70
C MET A 156 -5.37 -13.23 -20.76
N ALA A 157 -6.10 -13.81 -19.79
CA ALA A 157 -5.55 -14.80 -18.88
C ALA A 157 -5.11 -16.06 -19.64
N GLU A 158 -5.91 -16.57 -20.54
CA GLU A 158 -5.60 -17.72 -21.39
C GLU A 158 -4.45 -17.42 -22.36
N PHE A 159 -4.42 -16.22 -22.94
CA PHE A 159 -3.34 -15.79 -23.84
C PHE A 159 -1.97 -15.78 -23.13
N ILE A 160 -1.91 -15.26 -21.92
CA ILE A 160 -0.68 -15.10 -21.15
C ILE A 160 -0.22 -16.45 -20.56
N SER A 161 -1.14 -17.24 -20.01
CA SER A 161 -0.81 -18.39 -19.17
C SER A 161 -1.27 -19.73 -19.72
N GLY A 162 -1.94 -19.75 -20.89
CA GLY A 162 -2.49 -20.95 -21.51
C GLY A 162 -3.82 -21.40 -20.91
N SER A 163 -4.17 -20.95 -19.69
CA SER A 163 -5.47 -21.18 -19.06
C SER A 163 -5.75 -20.13 -18.00
N GLU A 164 -7.04 -19.90 -17.68
CA GLU A 164 -7.44 -19.04 -16.56
C GLU A 164 -6.90 -19.58 -15.23
N GLN A 165 -6.88 -20.90 -15.03
CA GLN A 165 -6.40 -21.54 -13.80
C GLN A 165 -4.91 -21.22 -13.54
N GLU A 166 -4.04 -21.35 -14.54
CA GLU A 166 -2.63 -21.02 -14.42
C GLU A 166 -2.42 -19.52 -14.20
N PHE A 167 -3.23 -18.69 -14.82
CA PHE A 167 -3.19 -17.25 -14.60
C PHE A 167 -3.59 -16.88 -13.15
N VAL A 168 -4.62 -17.50 -12.60
CA VAL A 168 -5.06 -17.32 -11.21
C VAL A 168 -3.98 -17.78 -10.23
N ALA A 169 -3.27 -18.87 -10.54
CA ALA A 169 -2.11 -19.28 -9.73
C ALA A 169 -1.03 -18.18 -9.70
N GLN A 170 -0.75 -17.56 -10.86
CA GLN A 170 0.17 -16.40 -10.94
C GLN A 170 -0.36 -15.17 -10.19
N MET A 171 -1.68 -14.89 -10.24
CA MET A 171 -2.30 -13.80 -9.45
C MET A 171 -2.04 -13.99 -7.96
N ASN A 172 -2.22 -15.20 -7.42
CA ASN A 172 -1.96 -15.50 -6.01
C ASN A 172 -0.48 -15.38 -5.65
N LEU A 173 0.43 -15.87 -6.49
CA LEU A 173 1.88 -15.67 -6.30
C LEU A 173 2.26 -14.19 -6.33
N ARG A 174 1.61 -13.40 -7.20
CA ARG A 174 1.88 -11.96 -7.29
C ARG A 174 1.34 -11.23 -6.05
N ALA A 175 0.18 -11.63 -5.54
CA ALA A 175 -0.38 -11.12 -4.29
C ALA A 175 0.57 -11.37 -3.10
N ASP A 176 1.12 -12.58 -2.99
CA ASP A 176 2.12 -12.92 -1.97
C ASP A 176 3.37 -12.05 -2.06
N ARG A 177 3.90 -11.83 -3.27
CA ARG A 177 5.06 -10.95 -3.50
C ARG A 177 4.80 -9.49 -3.14
N LEU A 178 3.56 -9.03 -3.26
CA LEU A 178 3.13 -7.70 -2.83
C LEU A 178 2.85 -7.61 -1.33
N GLY A 179 2.87 -8.73 -0.61
CA GLY A 179 2.56 -8.79 0.82
C GLY A 179 1.06 -8.69 1.13
N MET A 180 0.19 -9.03 0.18
CA MET A 180 -1.27 -9.04 0.32
C MET A 180 -1.73 -10.29 1.10
N LYS A 181 -1.48 -10.31 2.40
CA LYS A 181 -1.65 -11.49 3.27
C LYS A 181 -3.09 -11.94 3.48
N ASN A 182 -4.06 -11.08 3.16
CA ASN A 182 -5.48 -11.35 3.33
C ASN A 182 -6.21 -11.35 1.98
N THR A 183 -5.55 -11.88 0.94
CA THR A 183 -6.09 -11.96 -0.42
C THR A 183 -5.92 -13.35 -0.98
N HIS A 184 -6.97 -13.86 -1.62
CA HIS A 184 -6.94 -15.09 -2.39
C HIS A 184 -7.89 -14.98 -3.58
N PHE A 185 -7.41 -15.28 -4.76
CA PHE A 185 -8.14 -15.25 -6.01
C PHE A 185 -8.48 -16.68 -6.47
N ILE A 186 -9.69 -16.86 -7.00
CA ILE A 186 -10.16 -18.13 -7.59
C ILE A 186 -10.46 -17.97 -9.09
N ASP A 187 -10.81 -16.75 -9.51
CA ASP A 187 -10.97 -16.39 -10.91
C ASP A 187 -10.26 -15.07 -11.23
N CYS A 188 -10.07 -14.76 -12.51
CA CYS A 188 -9.35 -13.58 -12.96
C CYS A 188 -10.21 -12.32 -13.07
N CYS A 189 -11.52 -12.41 -12.87
CA CYS A 189 -12.45 -11.30 -13.11
C CYS A 189 -13.29 -10.89 -11.91
N GLY A 190 -13.35 -11.70 -10.84
CA GLY A 190 -14.14 -11.47 -9.64
C GLY A 190 -15.61 -11.75 -9.81
N LEU A 191 -15.98 -12.76 -10.61
CA LEU A 191 -17.36 -13.15 -10.86
C LEU A 191 -17.86 -14.19 -9.87
N THR A 192 -16.96 -14.99 -9.29
CA THR A 192 -17.33 -16.08 -8.37
C THR A 192 -17.95 -15.57 -7.07
N ASP A 193 -18.93 -16.32 -6.56
CA ASP A 193 -19.54 -16.12 -5.24
C ASP A 193 -18.87 -16.97 -4.14
N SER A 194 -17.75 -17.64 -4.43
CA SER A 194 -17.00 -18.43 -3.45
C SER A 194 -16.51 -17.60 -2.27
N ASP A 195 -16.56 -18.15 -1.06
CA ASP A 195 -15.97 -17.54 0.13
C ASP A 195 -14.44 -17.54 0.11
N GLU A 196 -13.84 -18.40 -0.74
CA GLU A 196 -12.39 -18.47 -0.94
C GLU A 196 -11.86 -17.34 -1.86
N HIS A 197 -12.75 -16.57 -2.52
CA HIS A 197 -12.38 -15.40 -3.31
C HIS A 197 -12.55 -14.12 -2.50
N TYR A 198 -11.48 -13.68 -1.85
CA TYR A 198 -11.53 -12.55 -0.93
C TYR A 198 -10.29 -11.66 -1.02
N THR A 199 -10.45 -10.45 -0.55
CA THR A 199 -9.38 -9.46 -0.33
C THR A 199 -9.78 -8.50 0.79
N THR A 200 -8.97 -7.46 1.02
CA THR A 200 -9.24 -6.40 2.00
C THR A 200 -9.07 -5.02 1.38
N ALA A 201 -9.59 -3.98 2.02
CA ALA A 201 -9.37 -2.61 1.54
C ALA A 201 -7.87 -2.24 1.54
N ASN A 202 -7.11 -2.76 2.51
CA ASN A 202 -5.66 -2.64 2.58
C ASN A 202 -4.98 -3.25 1.35
N ASP A 203 -5.31 -4.49 1.02
CA ASP A 203 -4.65 -5.23 -0.06
C ASP A 203 -5.06 -4.66 -1.44
N ILE A 204 -6.31 -4.18 -1.58
CA ILE A 204 -6.73 -3.44 -2.78
C ILE A 204 -5.90 -2.16 -2.95
N ALA A 205 -5.63 -1.41 -1.87
CA ALA A 205 -4.80 -0.22 -1.97
C ALA A 205 -3.35 -0.56 -2.37
N ILE A 206 -2.80 -1.67 -1.86
CA ILE A 206 -1.47 -2.16 -2.22
C ILE A 206 -1.39 -2.50 -3.72
N MET A 207 -2.32 -3.32 -4.24
CA MET A 207 -2.30 -3.67 -5.67
C MET A 207 -2.65 -2.48 -6.57
N SER A 208 -3.52 -1.56 -6.13
CA SER A 208 -3.80 -0.33 -6.87
C SER A 208 -2.56 0.55 -6.97
N ARG A 209 -1.82 0.70 -5.87
CA ARG A 209 -0.54 1.42 -5.83
C ARG A 209 0.48 0.78 -6.77
N GLU A 210 0.66 -0.54 -6.70
CA GLU A 210 1.56 -1.27 -7.59
C GLU A 210 1.24 -0.96 -9.06
N LEU A 211 -0.03 -1.05 -9.44
CA LEU A 211 -0.47 -0.82 -10.82
C LEU A 211 -0.18 0.62 -11.28
N ILE A 212 -0.56 1.65 -10.50
CA ILE A 212 -0.46 3.05 -10.95
C ILE A 212 0.92 3.69 -10.77
N VAL A 213 1.78 3.12 -9.92
CA VAL A 213 3.14 3.65 -9.70
C VAL A 213 4.15 2.95 -10.60
N LYS A 214 4.04 1.63 -10.74
CA LYS A 214 4.94 0.84 -11.58
C LYS A 214 4.59 0.95 -13.06
N TYR A 215 3.30 1.05 -13.38
CA TYR A 215 2.75 1.08 -14.73
C TYR A 215 1.83 2.30 -14.91
N PRO A 216 2.38 3.53 -14.84
CA PRO A 216 1.57 4.76 -14.84
C PRO A 216 0.72 4.94 -16.11
N GLU A 217 1.08 4.30 -17.22
CA GLU A 217 0.33 4.28 -18.47
C GLU A 217 -1.09 3.69 -18.32
N ILE A 218 -1.36 2.88 -17.29
CA ILE A 218 -2.73 2.41 -17.01
C ILE A 218 -3.70 3.56 -16.79
N LEU A 219 -3.20 4.70 -16.30
CA LEU A 219 -4.03 5.88 -16.07
C LEU A 219 -4.53 6.52 -17.36
N ASP A 220 -3.87 6.28 -18.49
CA ASP A 220 -4.33 6.75 -19.80
C ASP A 220 -5.55 5.94 -20.25
N TYR A 221 -5.58 4.64 -19.98
CA TYR A 221 -6.73 3.79 -20.26
C TYR A 221 -7.86 3.99 -19.26
N SER A 222 -7.56 4.03 -17.95
CA SER A 222 -8.60 4.09 -16.90
C SER A 222 -9.29 5.45 -16.82
N SER A 223 -8.73 6.49 -17.39
CA SER A 223 -9.36 7.83 -17.50
C SER A 223 -10.28 8.00 -18.71
N ILE A 224 -10.29 7.05 -19.66
CA ILE A 224 -11.21 7.08 -20.81
C ILE A 224 -12.65 6.93 -20.31
N TRP A 225 -13.51 7.89 -20.68
CA TRP A 225 -14.94 7.81 -20.34
C TRP A 225 -15.72 6.90 -21.29
N MET A 226 -15.53 7.07 -22.59
CA MET A 226 -16.15 6.27 -23.63
C MET A 226 -15.13 5.96 -24.72
N GLU A 227 -15.20 4.76 -25.26
CA GLU A 227 -14.37 4.27 -26.37
C GLU A 227 -15.24 3.38 -27.26
N THR A 228 -14.86 3.20 -28.50
CA THR A 228 -15.52 2.26 -29.42
C THR A 228 -14.53 1.20 -29.85
N ILE A 229 -14.90 -0.04 -29.77
CA ILE A 229 -14.15 -1.18 -30.32
C ILE A 229 -14.87 -1.74 -31.53
N ILE A 230 -14.13 -2.45 -32.36
CA ILE A 230 -14.65 -3.12 -33.54
C ILE A 230 -14.64 -4.63 -33.28
N HIS A 231 -15.82 -5.26 -33.38
CA HIS A 231 -15.97 -6.70 -33.51
C HIS A 231 -15.89 -7.09 -34.96
N GLU A 232 -14.92 -7.92 -35.33
CA GLU A 232 -14.82 -8.53 -36.64
C GLU A 232 -15.01 -10.05 -36.48
N THR A 233 -16.17 -10.52 -36.91
CA THR A 233 -16.61 -11.90 -36.72
C THR A 233 -17.10 -12.49 -38.05
N SER A 234 -17.44 -13.78 -38.07
CA SER A 234 -18.07 -14.44 -39.21
C SER A 234 -19.44 -13.82 -39.62
N GLN A 235 -20.04 -13.02 -38.70
CA GLN A 235 -21.30 -12.31 -38.96
C GLN A 235 -21.10 -10.90 -39.54
N GLY A 236 -19.85 -10.48 -39.73
CA GLY A 236 -19.45 -9.16 -40.22
C GLY A 236 -18.81 -8.27 -39.17
N ILE A 237 -18.70 -6.99 -39.53
CA ILE A 237 -18.07 -5.96 -38.71
C ILE A 237 -19.11 -5.18 -37.93
N LYS A 238 -18.96 -5.00 -36.65
CA LYS A 238 -19.88 -4.24 -35.78
C LYS A 238 -19.06 -3.35 -34.80
N GLU A 239 -19.56 -2.13 -34.61
CA GLU A 239 -19.05 -1.24 -33.55
C GLU A 239 -19.68 -1.57 -32.21
N PHE A 240 -18.90 -1.54 -31.14
CA PHE A 240 -19.36 -1.68 -29.76
C PHE A 240 -18.80 -0.58 -28.86
N GLY A 241 -19.73 0.15 -28.21
CA GLY A 241 -19.37 1.26 -27.34
C GLY A 241 -19.01 0.79 -25.92
N LEU A 242 -17.81 1.09 -25.46
CA LEU A 242 -17.39 0.94 -24.08
C LEU A 242 -17.75 2.19 -23.28
N THR A 243 -18.32 2.03 -22.09
CA THR A 243 -18.56 3.15 -21.15
C THR A 243 -17.94 2.82 -19.81
N ASN A 244 -17.18 3.77 -19.28
CA ASN A 244 -16.46 3.56 -18.02
C ASN A 244 -17.43 3.42 -16.84
N THR A 245 -17.23 2.35 -16.09
CA THR A 245 -18.03 2.03 -14.90
C THR A 245 -17.73 2.95 -13.71
N ASN A 246 -16.59 3.63 -13.72
CA ASN A 246 -16.21 4.60 -12.68
C ASN A 246 -16.63 6.03 -13.06
N ARG A 247 -17.80 6.45 -12.59
CA ARG A 247 -18.34 7.79 -12.88
C ARG A 247 -17.52 8.94 -12.26
N LEU A 248 -16.65 8.67 -11.28
CA LEU A 248 -15.80 9.72 -10.68
C LEU A 248 -14.85 10.34 -11.70
N ILE A 249 -14.45 9.64 -12.75
CA ILE A 249 -13.58 10.22 -13.80
C ILE A 249 -14.22 11.43 -14.50
N ARG A 250 -15.56 11.56 -14.47
CA ARG A 250 -16.28 12.73 -15.02
C ARG A 250 -16.69 13.74 -13.95
N THR A 251 -16.91 13.27 -12.72
CA THR A 251 -17.59 14.10 -11.69
C THR A 251 -16.64 14.56 -10.60
N TYR A 252 -15.43 14.00 -10.52
CA TYR A 252 -14.46 14.33 -9.48
C TYR A 252 -13.17 14.88 -10.11
N PRO A 253 -12.80 16.16 -9.87
CA PRO A 253 -11.62 16.79 -10.45
C PRO A 253 -10.33 16.02 -10.09
N GLY A 254 -9.53 15.70 -11.11
CA GLY A 254 -8.29 14.97 -10.98
C GLY A 254 -8.43 13.45 -10.89
N CYS A 255 -9.65 12.88 -10.90
CA CYS A 255 -9.83 11.44 -10.92
C CYS A 255 -9.42 10.85 -12.28
N ARG A 256 -8.52 9.83 -12.25
CA ARG A 256 -8.00 9.16 -13.43
C ARG A 256 -8.29 7.65 -13.47
N GLY A 257 -9.05 7.13 -12.52
CA GLY A 257 -9.37 5.70 -12.47
C GLY A 257 -9.86 5.30 -11.09
N LEU A 258 -9.81 4.02 -10.67
CA LEU A 258 -9.11 2.91 -11.35
C LEU A 258 -10.12 1.81 -11.75
N LYS A 259 -10.78 1.16 -10.74
CA LYS A 259 -11.66 0.02 -11.00
C LYS A 259 -12.84 -0.06 -10.03
N THR A 260 -14.03 -0.32 -10.57
CA THR A 260 -15.25 -0.65 -9.81
C THR A 260 -15.47 -2.16 -9.74
N GLY A 261 -16.23 -2.60 -8.74
CA GLY A 261 -16.74 -3.96 -8.64
C GLY A 261 -18.12 -3.98 -8.00
N SER A 262 -18.98 -4.92 -8.41
CA SER A 262 -20.23 -5.19 -7.70
C SER A 262 -20.75 -6.58 -8.03
N THR A 263 -21.16 -7.30 -6.99
CA THR A 263 -22.00 -8.51 -7.03
C THR A 263 -22.98 -8.43 -5.87
N SER A 264 -23.96 -9.31 -5.81
CA SER A 264 -24.88 -9.40 -4.67
C SER A 264 -24.14 -9.65 -3.36
N LYS A 265 -23.07 -10.44 -3.39
CA LYS A 265 -22.23 -10.77 -2.25
C LYS A 265 -21.28 -9.63 -1.83
N ALA A 266 -20.64 -9.00 -2.80
CA ALA A 266 -19.65 -7.96 -2.55
C ALA A 266 -20.26 -6.61 -2.18
N GLY A 267 -21.55 -6.37 -2.50
CA GLY A 267 -22.09 -5.02 -2.55
C GLY A 267 -21.38 -4.19 -3.61
N PHE A 268 -21.14 -2.91 -3.36
CA PHE A 268 -20.49 -2.02 -4.32
C PHE A 268 -19.08 -1.64 -3.83
N CYS A 269 -18.07 -1.98 -4.62
CA CYS A 269 -16.65 -1.73 -4.33
C CYS A 269 -16.05 -0.77 -5.36
N LEU A 270 -15.05 0.02 -4.94
CA LEU A 270 -14.31 0.93 -5.82
C LEU A 270 -12.89 1.13 -5.29
N SER A 271 -11.91 1.01 -6.17
CA SER A 271 -10.62 1.66 -6.02
C SER A 271 -10.62 2.88 -6.95
N ALA A 272 -10.56 4.08 -6.40
CA ALA A 272 -10.45 5.32 -7.14
C ALA A 272 -9.06 5.94 -6.95
N THR A 273 -8.50 6.52 -8.01
CA THR A 273 -7.27 7.31 -7.91
C THR A 273 -7.49 8.70 -8.47
N ALA A 274 -6.98 9.70 -7.76
CA ALA A 274 -7.02 11.09 -8.19
C ALA A 274 -5.70 11.79 -7.90
N GLU A 275 -5.34 12.76 -8.73
CA GLU A 275 -4.11 13.54 -8.61
C GLU A 275 -4.40 15.02 -8.69
N ARG A 276 -3.85 15.80 -7.72
CA ARG A 276 -3.87 17.26 -7.69
C ARG A 276 -2.55 17.78 -7.15
N ASN A 277 -1.91 18.73 -7.83
CA ASN A 277 -0.67 19.36 -7.36
C ASN A 277 0.41 18.35 -6.94
N SER A 278 0.66 17.34 -7.77
CA SER A 278 1.62 16.24 -7.53
C SER A 278 1.30 15.34 -6.33
N LEU A 279 0.16 15.52 -5.67
CA LEU A 279 -0.37 14.61 -4.66
C LEU A 279 -1.31 13.62 -5.33
N LYS A 280 -0.93 12.33 -5.33
CA LYS A 280 -1.70 11.23 -5.91
C LYS A 280 -2.28 10.36 -4.79
N LEU A 281 -3.61 10.27 -4.73
CA LEU A 281 -4.33 9.55 -3.69
C LEU A 281 -5.07 8.35 -4.27
N ILE A 282 -5.11 7.26 -3.51
CA ILE A 282 -5.88 6.05 -3.77
C ILE A 282 -6.93 5.93 -2.68
N SER A 283 -8.20 5.99 -3.07
CA SER A 283 -9.35 5.79 -2.19
C SER A 283 -9.96 4.42 -2.49
N VAL A 284 -10.01 3.55 -1.50
CA VAL A 284 -10.66 2.24 -1.61
C VAL A 284 -11.85 2.19 -0.69
N VAL A 285 -12.99 1.80 -1.24
CA VAL A 285 -14.22 1.53 -0.49
C VAL A 285 -14.76 0.16 -0.87
N MET A 286 -15.22 -0.62 0.14
CA MET A 286 -15.77 -1.96 -0.06
C MET A 286 -17.13 -2.09 0.59
N ALA A 287 -17.96 -2.92 -0.02
CA ALA A 287 -19.29 -3.29 0.46
C ALA A 287 -20.22 -2.08 0.71
N ALA A 288 -20.17 -1.08 -0.15
CA ALA A 288 -21.16 -0.01 -0.12
C ALA A 288 -22.56 -0.56 -0.39
N PRO A 289 -23.61 -0.01 0.24
CA PRO A 289 -24.98 -0.50 0.06
C PRO A 289 -25.54 -0.27 -1.35
N ASP A 290 -25.05 0.77 -2.02
CA ASP A 290 -25.46 1.10 -3.40
C ASP A 290 -24.35 1.86 -4.15
N TYR A 291 -24.57 2.05 -5.46
CA TYR A 291 -23.57 2.72 -6.31
C TYR A 291 -23.36 4.21 -5.98
N LYS A 292 -24.37 4.90 -5.41
CA LYS A 292 -24.25 6.33 -5.02
C LYS A 292 -23.42 6.47 -3.77
N ALA A 293 -23.67 5.61 -2.77
CA ALA A 293 -22.88 5.53 -1.54
C ALA A 293 -21.42 5.26 -1.84
N ARG A 294 -21.13 4.30 -2.73
CA ARG A 294 -19.77 4.00 -3.19
C ARG A 294 -19.03 5.23 -3.73
N LEU A 295 -19.69 5.99 -4.62
CA LEU A 295 -19.09 7.18 -5.23
C LEU A 295 -18.92 8.32 -4.21
N LYS A 296 -19.96 8.54 -3.37
CA LYS A 296 -19.95 9.56 -2.31
C LYS A 296 -18.80 9.34 -1.33
N ASP A 297 -18.68 8.12 -0.81
CA ASP A 297 -17.68 7.80 0.21
C ASP A 297 -16.25 7.82 -0.35
N ALA A 298 -16.07 7.34 -1.58
CA ALA A 298 -14.77 7.43 -2.25
C ALA A 298 -14.35 8.89 -2.50
N ALA A 299 -15.28 9.75 -2.92
CA ALA A 299 -15.04 11.18 -3.09
C ALA A 299 -14.73 11.87 -1.75
N ALA A 300 -15.48 11.55 -0.69
CA ALA A 300 -15.26 12.10 0.66
C ALA A 300 -13.86 11.76 1.20
N LEU A 301 -13.37 10.53 0.94
CA LEU A 301 -12.00 10.14 1.28
C LEU A 301 -10.96 10.96 0.50
N LEU A 302 -11.15 11.14 -0.79
CA LEU A 302 -10.25 11.95 -1.61
C LEU A 302 -10.24 13.41 -1.15
N ASP A 303 -11.40 14.00 -0.87
CA ASP A 303 -11.51 15.37 -0.34
C ASP A 303 -10.82 15.52 1.01
N TYR A 304 -11.00 14.52 1.90
CA TYR A 304 -10.30 14.47 3.18
C TYR A 304 -8.78 14.47 2.98
N GLY A 305 -8.26 13.64 2.07
CA GLY A 305 -6.83 13.60 1.78
C GLY A 305 -6.30 14.88 1.18
N PHE A 306 -6.95 15.42 0.16
CA PHE A 306 -6.51 16.67 -0.50
C PHE A 306 -6.59 17.89 0.42
N SER A 307 -7.48 17.89 1.41
CA SER A 307 -7.56 18.97 2.39
C SER A 307 -6.48 18.92 3.47
N ARG A 308 -5.95 17.72 3.78
CA ARG A 308 -5.03 17.50 4.90
C ARG A 308 -3.61 17.16 4.48
N CYS A 309 -3.44 16.57 3.29
CA CYS A 309 -2.13 16.15 2.83
C CYS A 309 -1.44 17.26 2.07
N SER A 310 -0.15 17.40 2.30
CA SER A 310 0.74 18.22 1.49
C SER A 310 2.06 17.52 1.28
N ILE A 311 2.65 17.68 0.09
CA ILE A 311 3.96 17.13 -0.24
C ILE A 311 4.98 18.25 -0.23
N TYR A 312 6.08 18.01 0.45
CA TYR A 312 7.32 18.73 0.25
C TYR A 312 8.27 17.85 -0.58
N GLU A 313 8.80 18.41 -1.65
CA GLU A 313 9.80 17.76 -2.51
C GLU A 313 10.98 18.69 -2.72
N ASP A 314 12.19 18.17 -2.52
CA ASP A 314 13.43 18.93 -2.74
C ASP A 314 13.84 18.85 -4.21
N ASN A 315 13.29 19.73 -5.03
CA ASN A 315 13.55 19.79 -6.47
C ASN A 315 14.78 20.63 -6.85
N THR A 316 15.37 21.37 -5.87
CA THR A 316 16.53 22.21 -6.09
C THR A 316 17.62 21.90 -5.06
N PRO A 317 18.27 20.72 -5.16
CA PRO A 317 19.31 20.33 -4.21
C PRO A 317 20.53 21.26 -4.36
N GLU A 318 21.05 21.72 -3.23
CA GLU A 318 22.27 22.53 -3.18
C GLU A 318 23.48 21.66 -3.53
N SER A 319 24.56 22.29 -4.06
CA SER A 319 25.82 21.59 -4.27
C SER A 319 26.44 21.19 -2.94
N LEU A 320 26.90 19.94 -2.84
CA LEU A 320 27.54 19.42 -1.65
C LEU A 320 29.06 19.60 -1.70
N PRO A 321 29.72 19.92 -0.57
CA PRO A 321 31.16 19.96 -0.52
C PRO A 321 31.76 18.58 -0.76
N ALA A 322 32.85 18.51 -1.53
CA ALA A 322 33.58 17.27 -1.76
C ALA A 322 34.26 16.78 -0.47
N ILE A 323 34.38 15.47 -0.33
CA ILE A 323 34.99 14.84 0.86
C ILE A 323 36.49 14.63 0.61
N PRO A 324 37.38 15.08 1.52
CA PRO A 324 38.82 14.82 1.43
C PRO A 324 39.14 13.33 1.38
N VAL A 325 40.01 12.92 0.45
CA VAL A 325 40.45 11.53 0.27
C VAL A 325 41.97 11.40 0.59
N LYS A 326 42.28 10.48 1.48
CA LYS A 326 43.68 10.11 1.84
C LYS A 326 44.11 8.93 0.99
N ARG A 327 45.38 8.89 0.59
CA ARG A 327 46.01 7.82 -0.20
C ARG A 327 45.35 7.57 -1.56
N GLY A 328 44.59 8.55 -2.10
CA GLY A 328 43.92 8.44 -3.40
C GLY A 328 44.68 9.17 -4.50
N LEU A 329 44.41 8.80 -5.76
CA LEU A 329 44.91 9.52 -6.94
C LEU A 329 44.41 10.97 -6.98
N HIS A 330 43.23 11.24 -6.44
CA HIS A 330 42.67 12.58 -6.23
C HIS A 330 42.56 12.89 -4.73
N ARG A 331 42.71 14.15 -4.35
CA ARG A 331 42.67 14.59 -2.95
C ARG A 331 41.27 14.76 -2.36
N SER A 332 40.25 14.76 -3.20
CA SER A 332 38.85 14.89 -2.80
C SER A 332 37.96 14.06 -3.72
N ALA A 333 36.84 13.58 -3.22
CA ALA A 333 35.81 12.89 -3.96
C ALA A 333 34.56 13.76 -4.06
N ALA A 334 34.06 13.93 -5.26
CA ALA A 334 32.76 14.57 -5.50
C ALA A 334 31.62 13.67 -5.02
N VAL A 335 30.59 14.29 -4.47
CA VAL A 335 29.42 13.61 -3.91
C VAL A 335 28.14 14.20 -4.47
N GLN A 336 27.06 13.42 -4.43
CA GLN A 336 25.75 13.84 -4.90
C GLN A 336 24.65 13.24 -4.03
N TYR A 337 23.46 13.81 -4.12
CA TYR A 337 22.26 13.26 -3.51
C TYR A 337 21.97 11.87 -4.09
N GLY A 338 21.74 10.86 -3.24
CA GLY A 338 21.47 9.49 -3.67
C GLY A 338 20.04 9.30 -4.19
N LYS A 339 19.13 10.20 -3.79
CA LYS A 339 17.73 10.25 -4.26
C LYS A 339 17.13 11.61 -3.96
N THR A 340 16.00 11.94 -4.60
CA THR A 340 15.18 13.10 -4.24
C THR A 340 14.54 12.89 -2.88
N PHE A 341 14.55 13.93 -2.03
CA PHE A 341 13.82 13.89 -0.76
C PHE A 341 12.36 14.29 -0.98
N ARG A 342 11.46 13.46 -0.47
CA ARG A 342 10.01 13.70 -0.48
C ARG A 342 9.44 13.41 0.90
N TYR A 343 8.59 14.30 1.39
CA TYR A 343 7.92 14.17 2.68
C TYR A 343 6.43 14.44 2.52
N LEU A 344 5.60 13.52 3.01
CA LEU A 344 4.15 13.66 3.08
C LEU A 344 3.76 14.14 4.48
N SER A 345 3.13 15.30 4.57
CA SER A 345 2.39 15.74 5.77
C SER A 345 0.94 15.31 5.64
N THR A 346 0.38 14.72 6.71
CA THR A 346 -1.01 14.21 6.75
C THR A 346 -1.87 14.89 7.81
N ASP A 347 -1.34 15.89 8.51
CA ASP A 347 -1.96 16.59 9.64
C ASP A 347 -2.54 17.96 9.28
N GLY A 348 -2.56 18.33 8.00
CA GLY A 348 -2.97 19.64 7.50
C GLY A 348 -1.85 20.68 7.49
N THR A 349 -0.67 20.35 8.00
CA THR A 349 0.46 21.29 8.04
C THR A 349 1.13 21.36 6.66
N LYS A 350 1.21 22.56 6.10
CA LYS A 350 2.05 22.81 4.92
C LYS A 350 3.49 23.02 5.36
N ILE A 351 4.39 22.21 4.82
CA ILE A 351 5.82 22.38 5.07
C ILE A 351 6.35 23.47 4.14
N THR A 352 6.58 24.66 4.69
CA THR A 352 7.05 25.84 3.94
C THR A 352 8.53 26.11 4.13
N THR A 353 9.08 25.72 5.27
CA THR A 353 10.49 25.94 5.60
C THR A 353 11.14 24.64 6.00
N VAL A 354 12.18 24.26 5.27
CA VAL A 354 12.96 23.05 5.52
C VAL A 354 14.43 23.43 5.63
N ASN A 355 15.04 23.00 6.74
CA ASN A 355 16.47 23.11 6.97
C ASN A 355 17.14 21.78 6.67
N LYS A 356 18.34 21.81 6.09
CA LYS A 356 19.14 20.64 5.75
C LYS A 356 20.39 20.58 6.59
N LYS A 357 20.75 19.38 7.06
CA LYS A 357 22.00 19.12 7.75
C LYS A 357 22.75 18.00 7.04
N TYR A 358 23.90 18.31 6.46
CA TYR A 358 24.76 17.33 5.84
C TYR A 358 25.68 16.70 6.89
N ILE A 359 25.61 15.38 7.03
CA ILE A 359 26.45 14.55 7.89
C ILE A 359 27.37 13.73 7.02
N HIS A 360 28.68 13.96 7.14
CA HIS A 360 29.71 13.25 6.38
C HIS A 360 31.00 13.09 7.22
N PRO A 361 31.88 12.13 6.89
CA PRO A 361 33.19 12.02 7.54
C PRO A 361 34.08 13.19 7.15
N ALA A 362 34.97 13.61 8.06
CA ALA A 362 35.94 14.68 7.78
C ALA A 362 36.92 14.30 6.65
N SER A 363 37.22 13.02 6.48
CA SER A 363 38.01 12.46 5.37
C SER A 363 37.82 10.95 5.29
N VAL A 364 38.11 10.38 4.11
CA VAL A 364 38.03 8.93 3.85
C VAL A 364 39.38 8.44 3.28
N ASN A 365 39.64 7.14 3.35
CA ASN A 365 40.77 6.52 2.68
C ASN A 365 40.34 5.97 1.31
N ALA A 366 41.21 6.11 0.32
CA ALA A 366 41.00 5.41 -0.96
C ALA A 366 41.17 3.88 -0.75
N PRO A 367 40.50 3.03 -1.57
CA PRO A 367 39.66 3.41 -2.69
C PRO A 367 38.25 3.83 -2.25
N VAL A 368 37.60 4.71 -3.01
CA VAL A 368 36.18 4.97 -2.92
C VAL A 368 35.51 4.60 -4.25
N LYS A 369 34.27 4.12 -4.24
CA LYS A 369 33.58 3.69 -5.44
C LYS A 369 32.36 4.57 -5.67
N LYS A 370 32.12 4.92 -6.95
CA LYS A 370 30.91 5.60 -7.38
C LYS A 370 29.67 4.83 -6.91
N GLY A 371 28.70 5.55 -6.36
CA GLY A 371 27.45 5.00 -5.83
C GLY A 371 27.51 4.50 -4.38
N GLU A 372 28.71 4.33 -3.78
CA GLU A 372 28.83 4.01 -2.35
C GLU A 372 28.38 5.19 -1.48
N LYS A 373 27.83 4.87 -0.31
CA LYS A 373 27.35 5.87 0.66
C LYS A 373 28.54 6.70 1.18
N ALA A 374 28.45 8.01 1.03
CA ALA A 374 29.44 9.00 1.47
C ALA A 374 28.99 9.77 2.72
N GLY A 375 27.67 9.82 2.97
CA GLY A 375 27.10 10.55 4.09
C GLY A 375 25.58 10.52 4.06
N GLU A 376 24.97 11.46 4.79
CA GLU A 376 23.51 11.62 4.82
C GLU A 376 23.13 13.10 4.87
N ILE A 377 21.99 13.44 4.27
CA ILE A 377 21.32 14.72 4.50
C ILE A 377 20.10 14.47 5.34
N ILE A 378 19.99 15.19 6.44
CA ILE A 378 18.83 15.17 7.33
C ILE A 378 18.01 16.43 7.07
N TYR A 379 16.72 16.27 6.86
CA TYR A 379 15.76 17.33 6.63
C TYR A 379 14.96 17.63 7.88
N PHE A 380 14.79 18.90 8.22
CA PHE A 380 14.08 19.37 9.42
C PHE A 380 13.06 20.44 9.06
N SER A 381 11.90 20.42 9.75
CA SER A 381 11.01 21.58 9.84
C SER A 381 10.95 22.03 11.30
N GLY A 382 11.54 23.20 11.58
CA GLY A 382 11.85 23.60 12.95
C GLY A 382 12.76 22.57 13.64
N GLN A 383 12.30 21.98 14.74
CA GLN A 383 13.02 20.93 15.46
C GLN A 383 12.62 19.50 15.05
N LYS A 384 11.56 19.34 14.24
CA LYS A 384 11.09 18.03 13.80
C LYS A 384 11.93 17.51 12.65
N GLU A 385 12.54 16.34 12.81
CA GLU A 385 13.17 15.61 11.71
C GLU A 385 12.05 15.08 10.78
N LEU A 386 12.12 15.47 9.50
CA LEU A 386 11.21 15.01 8.46
C LEU A 386 11.68 13.69 7.84
N GLY A 387 12.98 13.47 7.83
CA GLY A 387 13.60 12.28 7.27
C GLY A 387 15.02 12.53 6.79
N ARG A 388 15.62 11.53 6.20
CA ARG A 388 16.99 11.57 5.70
C ARG A 388 17.18 10.81 4.40
N ILE A 389 18.15 11.24 3.61
CA ILE A 389 18.53 10.56 2.37
C ILE A 389 20.03 10.31 2.35
N PRO A 390 20.50 9.26 1.66
CA PRO A 390 21.92 9.02 1.49
C PRO A 390 22.54 10.06 0.56
N VAL A 391 23.78 10.44 0.85
CA VAL A 391 24.71 11.07 -0.08
C VAL A 391 25.64 9.98 -0.58
N ILE A 392 25.93 9.96 -1.88
CA ILE A 392 26.75 8.95 -2.54
C ILE A 392 27.91 9.59 -3.28
N TYR A 393 29.00 8.85 -3.46
CA TYR A 393 30.09 9.30 -4.32
C TYR A 393 29.64 9.35 -5.77
N SER A 394 29.90 10.45 -6.47
CA SER A 394 29.61 10.62 -7.89
C SER A 394 30.70 10.04 -8.81
N GLU A 395 31.88 9.72 -8.24
CA GLU A 395 33.04 9.20 -8.93
C GLU A 395 33.76 8.10 -8.11
N SER A 396 34.64 7.34 -8.77
CA SER A 396 35.51 6.37 -8.11
C SER A 396 36.93 6.91 -8.04
N ILE A 397 37.63 6.74 -6.89
CA ILE A 397 39.02 7.13 -6.69
C ILE A 397 39.83 5.91 -6.30
N ARG A 398 40.86 5.58 -7.09
CA ARG A 398 41.78 4.47 -6.81
C ARG A 398 42.84 4.92 -5.78
N ILE A 399 43.47 3.93 -5.17
CA ILE A 399 44.66 4.13 -4.34
C ILE A 399 45.80 4.68 -5.21
N ARG A 400 46.56 5.59 -4.68
CA ARG A 400 47.77 6.13 -5.29
C ARG A 400 48.89 5.12 -5.27
#